data_c7e97db681bb8a3f044a4389be619132
#
_entry.id   c7e97db681bb8a3f044a4389be619132
#
_cell.length_a   1.000
_cell.length_b   1.000
_cell.length_c   1.000
_cell.angle_alpha   90.00
_cell.angle_beta   90.00
_cell.angle_gamma   90.00
#
_symmetry.space_group_name_H-M   'P 1'
#
loop_
_entity.id
_entity.type
_entity.pdbx_description
1 polymer ?
#
loop_
_entity_poly.entity_id
_entity_poly.type
_entity_poly.pdbx_seq_one_letter_code
_entity_poly.pdbx_strand_id
1 'polypeptide(L)'
;MSRYPEPFRRKVLDLLADGKPVKHVAEDLGISQQTIYNWRKQSLVDRGDLPGMTSIENAELASARSRIRELEEEVRILIRARELLKEAPDPQGSPRPSR
;
A
#
# COMPACT_ATOMS: atom_id res chain seq x y z
N MET A 1 3.28 3.88 4.35
CA MET A 1 3.50 5.16 3.68
C MET A 1 4.38 6.08 4.52
N SER A 2 5.32 6.75 3.88
CA SER A 2 6.21 7.64 4.62
C SER A 2 5.50 8.96 4.95
N ARG A 3 5.71 9.44 6.18
CA ARG A 3 5.17 10.73 6.62
C ARG A 3 6.00 11.89 6.11
N TYR A 4 7.16 11.60 5.55
CA TYR A 4 8.11 12.62 5.12
C TYR A 4 8.24 12.59 3.60
N PRO A 5 8.31 13.75 2.94
CA PRO A 5 8.48 13.78 1.50
C PRO A 5 9.85 13.23 1.09
N GLU A 6 9.91 12.74 -0.13
CA GLU A 6 11.12 12.11 -0.62
C GLU A 6 12.33 13.04 -0.63
N PRO A 7 12.21 14.33 -1.01
CA PRO A 7 13.37 15.21 -0.96
C PRO A 7 13.96 15.32 0.45
N PHE A 8 13.11 15.28 1.47
CA PHE A 8 13.57 15.33 2.85
C PHE A 8 14.34 14.07 3.21
N ARG A 9 13.80 12.90 2.83
CA ARG A 9 14.48 11.63 3.09
C ARG A 9 15.82 11.58 2.40
N ARG A 10 15.89 12.08 1.18
CA ARG A 10 17.14 12.12 0.42
C ARG A 10 18.16 12.98 1.13
N LYS A 11 17.74 14.13 1.67
CA LYS A 11 18.63 15.01 2.39
C LYS A 11 19.20 14.34 3.64
N VAL A 12 18.34 13.62 4.36
CA VAL A 12 18.79 12.87 5.55
C VAL A 12 19.83 11.84 5.15
N LEU A 13 19.60 11.10 4.08
CA LEU A 13 20.54 10.09 3.62
C LEU A 13 21.86 10.72 3.17
N ASP A 14 21.80 11.90 2.56
CA ASP A 14 23.01 12.63 2.16
C ASP A 14 23.83 13.04 3.39
N LEU A 15 23.17 13.46 4.45
CA LEU A 15 23.88 13.81 5.69
C LEU A 15 24.61 12.59 6.27
N LEU A 16 23.99 11.42 6.21
CA LEU A 16 24.62 10.21 6.68
C LEU A 16 25.80 9.83 5.79
N ALA A 17 25.66 10.01 4.49
CA ALA A 17 26.75 9.74 3.54
C ALA A 17 27.93 10.65 3.79
N ASP A 18 27.67 11.87 4.28
CA ASP A 18 28.72 12.83 4.63
C ASP A 18 29.40 12.50 5.96
N GLY A 19 28.96 11.43 6.63
CA GLY A 19 29.61 10.96 7.86
C GLY A 19 28.93 11.43 9.14
N LYS A 20 27.78 12.08 9.06
CA LYS A 20 27.08 12.51 10.27
C LYS A 20 26.45 11.31 10.97
N PRO A 21 26.62 11.22 12.31
CA PRO A 21 26.04 10.08 13.05
C PRO A 21 24.51 10.10 13.01
N VAL A 22 23.93 8.90 12.92
CA VAL A 22 22.47 8.75 12.91
C VAL A 22 21.84 9.42 14.13
N LYS A 23 22.45 9.25 15.30
CA LYS A 23 21.92 9.82 16.53
C LYS A 23 21.80 11.34 16.44
N HIS A 24 22.84 12.00 15.92
CA HIS A 24 22.82 13.46 15.81
C HIS A 24 21.78 13.94 14.80
N VAL A 25 21.70 13.26 13.65
CA VAL A 25 20.73 13.62 12.64
C VAL A 25 19.30 13.44 13.18
N ALA A 26 19.07 12.34 13.90
CA ALA A 26 17.76 12.08 14.49
C ALA A 26 17.36 13.17 15.47
N GLU A 27 18.28 13.56 16.35
CA GLU A 27 18.03 14.58 17.35
C GLU A 27 17.78 15.94 16.72
N ASP A 28 18.61 16.28 15.75
CA ASP A 28 18.52 17.60 15.11
C ASP A 28 17.24 17.78 14.33
N LEU A 29 16.73 16.71 13.71
CA LEU A 29 15.59 16.80 12.83
C LEU A 29 14.30 16.28 13.47
N GLY A 30 14.37 15.79 14.71
CA GLY A 30 13.20 15.28 15.40
C GLY A 30 12.64 14.02 14.79
N ILE A 31 13.48 13.16 14.23
CA ILE A 31 13.09 11.90 13.61
C ILE A 31 13.63 10.76 14.47
N SER A 32 12.91 9.64 14.53
CA SER A 32 13.41 8.49 15.27
C SER A 32 14.61 7.88 14.54
N GLN A 33 15.53 7.33 15.31
CA GLN A 33 16.67 6.63 14.72
C GLN A 33 16.21 5.44 13.90
N GLN A 34 15.17 4.76 14.35
CA GLN A 34 14.64 3.59 13.62
C GLN A 34 14.15 3.99 12.22
N THR A 35 13.48 5.14 12.11
CA THR A 35 13.04 5.63 10.81
C THR A 35 14.23 5.85 9.88
N ILE A 36 15.29 6.46 10.40
CA ILE A 36 16.50 6.72 9.60
C ILE A 36 17.15 5.42 9.17
N TYR A 37 17.25 4.45 10.09
CA TYR A 37 17.82 3.13 9.75
C TYR A 37 16.99 2.44 8.68
N ASN A 38 15.66 2.56 8.75
CA ASN A 38 14.79 1.96 7.75
C ASN A 38 15.01 2.60 6.39
N TRP A 39 15.13 3.92 6.33
CA TRP A 39 15.39 4.63 5.07
C TRP A 39 16.74 4.21 4.48
N ARG A 40 17.76 4.12 5.33
CA ARG A 40 19.08 3.73 4.88
C ARG A 40 19.08 2.32 4.33
N LYS A 41 18.45 1.40 5.05
CA LYS A 41 18.34 0.01 4.61
C LYS A 41 17.62 -0.08 3.26
N GLN A 42 16.50 0.63 3.13
CA GLN A 42 15.75 0.61 1.88
C GLN A 42 16.57 1.19 0.74
N SER A 43 17.33 2.24 1.00
CA SER A 43 18.20 2.82 -0.02
C SER A 43 19.24 1.81 -0.50
N LEU A 44 19.82 1.04 0.43
CA LEU A 44 20.79 0.02 0.08
C LEU A 44 20.16 -1.10 -0.73
N VAL A 45 18.94 -1.49 -0.39
CA VAL A 45 18.21 -2.51 -1.14
C VAL A 45 17.92 -2.00 -2.54
N ASP A 46 17.46 -0.76 -2.67
CA ASP A 46 17.13 -0.17 -3.96
C ASP A 46 18.33 -0.09 -4.88
N ARG A 47 19.53 0.09 -4.32
CA ARG A 47 20.76 0.11 -5.11
C ARG A 47 21.33 -1.27 -5.40
N GLY A 48 20.72 -2.31 -4.83
CA GLY A 48 21.21 -3.68 -5.00
C GLY A 48 22.33 -4.07 -4.06
N ASP A 49 22.64 -3.24 -3.07
CA ASP A 49 23.71 -3.53 -2.11
C ASP A 49 23.29 -4.47 -1.00
N LEU A 50 21.99 -4.59 -0.77
CA LEU A 50 21.42 -5.54 0.19
C LEU A 50 20.25 -6.27 -0.45
N PRO A 51 20.05 -7.56 -0.08
CA PRO A 51 18.88 -8.28 -0.56
C PRO A 51 17.61 -7.73 0.10
N GLY A 52 16.53 -7.77 -0.65
CA GLY A 52 15.23 -7.32 -0.14
C GLY A 52 14.38 -6.81 -1.27
N MET A 53 13.14 -6.43 -0.93
CA MET A 53 12.20 -5.92 -1.89
C MET A 53 12.44 -4.42 -2.11
N THR A 54 12.64 -4.03 -3.37
CA THR A 54 12.88 -2.62 -3.70
C THR A 54 11.62 -1.79 -3.46
N SER A 55 11.80 -0.47 -3.44
CA SER A 55 10.67 0.45 -3.30
C SER A 55 9.69 0.29 -4.45
N ILE A 56 10.18 0.05 -5.66
CA ILE A 56 9.33 -0.17 -6.83
C ILE A 56 8.53 -1.45 -6.66
N GLU A 57 9.18 -2.53 -6.24
CA GLU A 57 8.50 -3.80 -6.02
C GLU A 57 7.47 -3.70 -4.91
N ASN A 58 7.78 -2.96 -3.85
CA ASN A 58 6.83 -2.72 -2.76
C ASN A 58 5.60 -1.97 -3.26
N ALA A 59 5.80 -0.96 -4.11
CA ALA A 59 4.70 -0.19 -4.68
C ALA A 59 3.85 -1.05 -5.59
N GLU A 60 4.48 -1.90 -6.40
CA GLU A 60 3.77 -2.82 -7.27
C GLU A 60 2.94 -3.82 -6.47
N LEU A 61 3.51 -4.34 -5.39
CA LEU A 61 2.79 -5.27 -4.52
C LEU A 61 1.58 -4.60 -3.88
N ALA A 62 1.75 -3.38 -3.38
CA ALA A 62 0.66 -2.63 -2.76
C ALA A 62 -0.46 -2.38 -3.77
N SER A 63 -0.09 -2.02 -5.00
CA SER A 63 -1.04 -1.78 -6.07
C SER A 63 -1.80 -3.06 -6.42
N ALA A 64 -1.08 -4.18 -6.53
CA ALA A 64 -1.70 -5.46 -6.82
C ALA A 64 -2.66 -5.88 -5.72
N ARG A 65 -2.28 -5.69 -4.47
CA ARG A 65 -3.15 -6.02 -3.33
C ARG A 65 -4.42 -5.18 -3.33
N SER A 66 -4.28 -3.89 -3.67
CA SER A 66 -5.44 -3.00 -3.76
C SER A 66 -6.39 -3.48 -4.87
N ARG A 67 -5.82 -3.86 -6.02
CA ARG A 67 -6.63 -4.36 -7.13
C ARG A 67 -7.35 -5.66 -6.78
N ILE A 68 -6.67 -6.54 -6.06
CA ILE A 68 -7.28 -7.79 -5.59
C ILE A 68 -8.47 -7.48 -4.70
N ARG A 69 -8.33 -6.55 -3.75
CA ARG A 69 -9.43 -6.18 -2.87
C ARG A 69 -10.63 -5.64 -3.66
N GLU A 70 -10.36 -4.81 -4.67
CA GLU A 70 -11.42 -4.27 -5.51
C GLU A 70 -12.15 -5.39 -6.25
N LEU A 71 -11.40 -6.32 -6.84
CA LEU A 71 -11.98 -7.42 -7.58
C LEU A 71 -12.77 -8.35 -6.66
N GLU A 72 -12.27 -8.61 -5.47
CA GLU A 72 -12.99 -9.42 -4.50
C GLU A 72 -14.31 -8.76 -4.10
N GLU A 73 -14.29 -7.44 -3.95
CA GLU A 73 -15.51 -6.70 -3.64
C GLU A 73 -16.52 -6.79 -4.77
N GLU A 74 -16.06 -6.63 -6.02
CA GLU A 74 -16.93 -6.76 -7.17
C GLU A 74 -17.56 -8.15 -7.25
N VAL A 75 -16.76 -9.17 -6.97
CA VAL A 75 -17.25 -10.55 -6.97
C VAL A 75 -18.33 -10.72 -5.90
N ARG A 76 -18.09 -10.21 -4.69
CA ARG A 76 -19.09 -10.32 -3.62
C ARG A 76 -20.39 -9.63 -4.01
N ILE A 77 -20.30 -8.45 -4.62
CA ILE A 77 -21.48 -7.70 -5.06
C ILE A 77 -22.24 -8.49 -6.13
N LEU A 78 -21.51 -9.04 -7.09
CA LEU A 78 -22.15 -9.81 -8.17
C LEU A 78 -22.82 -11.08 -7.65
N ILE A 79 -22.18 -11.76 -6.71
CA ILE A 79 -22.77 -12.95 -6.11
C ILE A 79 -24.04 -12.57 -5.35
N ARG A 80 -24.01 -11.48 -4.59
CA ARG A 80 -25.18 -11.04 -3.84
C ARG A 80 -26.30 -10.62 -4.77
N ALA A 81 -25.98 -9.92 -5.85
CA ALA A 81 -26.97 -9.53 -6.84
C ALA A 81 -27.63 -10.75 -7.47
N ARG A 82 -26.83 -11.76 -7.80
CA ARG A 82 -27.37 -13.01 -8.36
C ARG A 82 -28.31 -13.70 -7.39
N GLU A 83 -27.92 -13.74 -6.11
CA GLU A 83 -28.76 -14.36 -5.09
C GLU A 83 -30.08 -13.62 -4.92
N LEU A 84 -30.02 -12.29 -4.95
CA LEU A 84 -31.22 -11.48 -4.83
C LEU A 84 -32.16 -11.70 -6.02
N LEU A 85 -31.61 -11.86 -7.23
CA LEU A 85 -32.41 -12.14 -8.39
C LEU A 85 -33.12 -13.49 -8.30
N LYS A 86 -32.45 -14.47 -7.69
CA LYS A 86 -33.07 -15.78 -7.48
C LYS A 86 -34.20 -15.73 -6.46
N GLU A 87 -34.04 -14.88 -5.44
CA GLU A 87 -35.04 -14.76 -4.36
C GLU A 87 -36.20 -13.87 -4.72
N ALA A 88 -36.01 -12.95 -5.64
CA ALA A 88 -37.02 -11.97 -5.99
C ALA A 88 -38.18 -12.64 -6.70
N PRO A 89 -39.41 -12.21 -6.40
CA PRO A 89 -40.55 -12.68 -7.19
C PRO A 89 -40.41 -12.24 -8.63
N ASP A 90 -40.97 -13.05 -9.52
CA ASP A 90 -40.96 -12.71 -10.94
C ASP A 90 -41.72 -11.39 -11.14
N PRO A 91 -41.09 -10.35 -11.65
CA PRO A 91 -41.80 -9.09 -11.89
C PRO A 91 -42.89 -9.20 -12.95
N GLN A 92 -42.82 -10.26 -13.75
CA GLN A 92 -43.87 -10.53 -14.71
C GLN A 92 -45.10 -11.12 -14.05
N GLY A 93 -45.00 -11.44 -13.01
CA GLY A 93 -45.57 -11.88 -12.26
C GLY A 93 -46.02 -12.91 -11.55
N SER A 94 -45.98 -12.86 -11.84
CA SER A 94 -46.09 -13.33 -11.60
C SER A 94 -46.92 -13.66 -11.28
N PRO A 95 -47.31 -13.89 -11.06
CA PRO A 95 -48.03 -14.10 -10.98
C PRO A 95 -48.83 -13.79 -10.82
N ARG A 96 -49.09 -13.70 -11.13
CA ARG A 96 -49.59 -13.25 -11.08
C ARG A 96 -50.37 -13.49 -11.17
N PRO A 97 -50.71 -13.81 -11.17
CA PRO A 97 -51.33 -13.96 -11.34
C PRO A 97 -51.95 -13.96 -11.50
N SER A 98 -52.34 -13.71 -11.57
CA SER A 98 -52.53 -13.50 -11.75
C SER A 98 -52.69 -13.30 -11.84
N ARG A 99 -52.78 -13.13 -11.97
CA ARG A 99 -52.63 -12.77 -12.06
C ARG A 99 -52.86 -13.17 -11.88
#